data_434e0dd5bd91e082cf075d4f60b1a12c
#
_entry.id   434e0dd5bd91e082cf075d4f60b1a12c
#
_cell.length_a   1.000
_cell.length_b   1.000
_cell.length_c   1.000
_cell.angle_alpha   90.00
_cell.angle_beta   90.00
_cell.angle_gamma   90.00
#
_symmetry.space_group_name_H-M   'P 1'
#
loop_
_entity.id
_entity.type
_entity.pdbx_description
1 polymer ?
#
loop_
_entity_poly.entity_id
_entity_poly.type
_entity_poly.pdbx_seq_one_letter_code
_entity_poly.pdbx_strand_id
1 'polypeptide(L)'
;LEDQPIQLFSDSFPDGLPNELSLLGVVQHLGEPEGRESLAEVDVEDANFIIVMAVNTNSIRSDSLTLDILDKLASFNIKGHVIAECVQDENRQRFIKHGANAVIRPMRAYPELMVRAMAAPGTEVILEDLFNHQGAHPKRFDLEIPVQPWGELAARMLLAGLGTPIGYMNAKQTVVTNPDAGHQTDGTGIFLMVNQDTVPSIEEVQRCVQQV
;
A
#
# COMPACT_ATOMS: atom_id res chain seq x y z
N LEU A 1 -5.54 -10.41 -6.46
CA LEU A 1 -6.14 -9.34 -7.29
C LEU A 1 -6.38 -9.78 -8.74
N GLU A 2 -5.86 -10.94 -9.18
CA GLU A 2 -5.82 -11.34 -10.60
C GLU A 2 -7.20 -11.46 -11.27
N ASP A 3 -8.29 -11.64 -10.53
CA ASP A 3 -9.65 -11.80 -11.07
C ASP A 3 -10.62 -10.66 -10.65
N GLN A 4 -10.13 -9.54 -10.18
CA GLN A 4 -11.00 -8.44 -9.78
C GLN A 4 -11.24 -7.50 -10.97
N PRO A 5 -12.49 -7.14 -11.28
CA PRO A 5 -12.79 -6.16 -12.32
C PRO A 5 -12.21 -4.78 -11.90
N ILE A 6 -11.57 -4.12 -12.85
CA ILE A 6 -11.00 -2.78 -12.65
C ILE A 6 -11.90 -1.78 -13.36
N GLN A 7 -12.35 -0.77 -12.63
CA GLN A 7 -13.07 0.37 -13.17
C GLN A 7 -12.16 1.61 -13.09
N LEU A 8 -12.07 2.35 -14.18
CA LEU A 8 -11.36 3.62 -14.25
C LEU A 8 -12.36 4.75 -14.46
N PHE A 9 -12.47 5.63 -13.49
CA PHE A 9 -13.29 6.82 -13.58
C PHE A 9 -12.41 8.06 -13.83
N SER A 10 -12.40 8.56 -15.06
CA SER A 10 -11.53 9.67 -15.47
C SER A 10 -11.97 10.25 -16.82
N ASP A 11 -11.71 11.53 -17.02
CA ASP A 11 -11.79 12.24 -18.29
C ASP A 11 -10.50 12.19 -19.12
N SER A 12 -9.44 11.56 -18.58
CA SER A 12 -8.11 11.56 -19.20
C SER A 12 -8.05 10.80 -20.54
N PHE A 13 -9.04 9.99 -20.85
CA PHE A 13 -9.10 9.19 -22.08
C PHE A 13 -10.42 9.46 -22.83
N PRO A 14 -10.64 10.67 -23.40
CA PRO A 14 -11.92 11.03 -24.01
C PRO A 14 -12.23 10.22 -25.27
N ASP A 15 -11.20 9.70 -25.95
CA ASP A 15 -11.32 8.90 -27.18
C ASP A 15 -11.33 7.37 -26.91
N GLY A 16 -11.38 6.97 -25.62
CA GLY A 16 -11.35 5.60 -25.18
C GLY A 16 -10.01 5.17 -24.58
N LEU A 17 -10.01 4.05 -23.87
CA LEU A 17 -8.82 3.52 -23.21
C LEU A 17 -7.74 3.06 -24.20
N PRO A 18 -6.45 3.19 -23.83
CA PRO A 18 -5.36 2.53 -24.53
C PRO A 18 -5.62 1.01 -24.66
N ASN A 19 -5.16 0.43 -25.76
CA ASN A 19 -5.39 -0.98 -26.06
C ASN A 19 -4.91 -1.92 -24.93
N GLU A 20 -3.80 -1.56 -24.26
CA GLU A 20 -3.22 -2.32 -23.16
C GLU A 20 -4.19 -2.42 -21.97
N LEU A 21 -4.88 -1.34 -21.63
CA LEU A 21 -5.86 -1.33 -20.53
C LEU A 21 -7.14 -2.05 -20.93
N SER A 22 -7.57 -1.89 -22.18
CA SER A 22 -8.75 -2.58 -22.71
C SER A 22 -8.55 -4.11 -22.73
N LEU A 23 -7.35 -4.58 -23.09
CA LEU A 23 -7.00 -6.01 -23.08
C LEU A 23 -6.97 -6.60 -21.67
N LEU A 24 -6.70 -5.79 -20.65
CA LEU A 24 -6.77 -6.18 -19.24
C LEU A 24 -8.21 -6.18 -18.69
N GLY A 25 -9.21 -5.87 -19.51
CA GLY A 25 -10.61 -5.84 -19.09
C GLY A 25 -10.99 -4.63 -18.23
N VAL A 26 -10.21 -3.55 -18.31
CA VAL A 26 -10.54 -2.30 -17.59
C VAL A 26 -11.78 -1.67 -18.21
N VAL A 27 -12.76 -1.31 -17.38
CA VAL A 27 -13.98 -0.60 -17.77
C VAL A 27 -13.79 0.89 -17.47
N GLN A 28 -13.99 1.74 -18.48
CA GLN A 28 -13.90 3.18 -18.34
C GLN A 28 -15.28 3.80 -18.09
N HIS A 29 -15.34 4.71 -17.13
CA HIS A 29 -16.42 5.66 -16.92
C HIS A 29 -15.89 7.07 -17.19
N LEU A 30 -16.45 7.73 -18.21
CA LEU A 30 -16.06 9.10 -18.56
C LEU A 30 -16.77 10.10 -17.65
N GLY A 31 -16.01 11.03 -17.09
CA GLY A 31 -16.53 12.11 -16.28
C GLY A 31 -15.58 12.52 -15.17
N GLU A 32 -16.03 13.47 -14.37
CA GLU A 32 -15.30 13.93 -13.19
C GLU A 32 -15.83 13.19 -11.95
N PRO A 33 -14.98 12.54 -11.16
CA PRO A 33 -15.39 11.79 -9.96
C PRO A 33 -15.82 12.70 -8.79
N GLU A 34 -16.10 13.96 -9.07
CA GLU A 34 -16.49 14.99 -8.11
C GLU A 34 -18.00 15.01 -7.84
N GLY A 35 -18.79 14.30 -8.63
CA GLY A 35 -20.25 14.20 -8.48
C GLY A 35 -20.65 12.97 -7.63
N ARG A 36 -21.55 13.16 -6.67
CA ARG A 36 -22.08 12.03 -5.89
C ARG A 36 -22.84 11.04 -6.77
N GLU A 37 -23.60 11.52 -7.74
CA GLU A 37 -24.37 10.70 -8.66
C GLU A 37 -23.44 9.83 -9.51
N SER A 38 -22.38 10.42 -10.06
CA SER A 38 -21.40 9.70 -10.85
C SER A 38 -20.60 8.67 -10.04
N LEU A 39 -20.31 8.94 -8.78
CA LEU A 39 -19.69 7.95 -7.90
C LEU A 39 -20.65 6.78 -7.58
N ALA A 40 -21.96 7.03 -7.50
CA ALA A 40 -22.93 5.97 -7.31
C ALA A 40 -23.06 5.07 -8.57
N GLU A 41 -22.90 5.63 -9.77
CA GLU A 41 -22.98 4.88 -11.04
C GLU A 41 -21.86 3.83 -11.19
N VAL A 42 -20.74 4.01 -10.50
CA VAL A 42 -19.61 3.06 -10.52
C VAL A 42 -19.58 2.12 -9.31
N ASP A 43 -20.68 2.02 -8.57
CA ASP A 43 -20.88 1.10 -7.43
C ASP A 43 -19.76 1.17 -6.39
N VAL A 44 -19.34 2.39 -6.00
CA VAL A 44 -18.23 2.60 -5.05
C VAL A 44 -18.43 1.89 -3.70
N GLU A 45 -19.68 1.64 -3.27
CA GLU A 45 -20.00 0.97 -2.01
C GLU A 45 -19.58 -0.50 -1.97
N ASP A 46 -19.56 -1.16 -3.13
CA ASP A 46 -19.22 -2.57 -3.25
C ASP A 46 -17.77 -2.80 -3.74
N ALA A 47 -17.01 -1.73 -3.98
CA ALA A 47 -15.61 -1.81 -4.33
C ALA A 47 -14.76 -2.35 -3.17
N ASN A 48 -13.91 -3.35 -3.44
CA ASN A 48 -12.93 -3.84 -2.46
C ASN A 48 -11.80 -2.83 -2.21
N PHE A 49 -11.42 -2.11 -3.26
CA PHE A 49 -10.40 -1.07 -3.22
C PHE A 49 -10.84 0.14 -4.05
N ILE A 50 -10.65 1.33 -3.49
CA ILE A 50 -10.83 2.60 -4.19
C ILE A 50 -9.50 3.32 -4.15
N ILE A 51 -8.97 3.70 -5.32
CA ILE A 51 -7.71 4.43 -5.43
C ILE A 51 -8.02 5.82 -6.00
N VAL A 52 -7.80 6.86 -5.21
CA VAL A 52 -7.95 8.25 -5.63
C VAL A 52 -6.57 8.80 -5.97
N MET A 53 -6.31 8.95 -7.26
CA MET A 53 -5.03 9.44 -7.78
C MET A 53 -5.01 10.97 -7.85
N ALA A 54 -3.83 11.57 -7.64
CA ALA A 54 -3.62 12.99 -7.84
C ALA A 54 -3.69 13.32 -9.33
N VAL A 55 -4.52 14.29 -9.71
CA VAL A 55 -4.65 14.74 -11.10
C VAL A 55 -3.33 15.26 -11.67
N ASN A 56 -2.53 15.91 -10.82
CA ASN A 56 -1.19 16.37 -11.17
C ASN A 56 -0.29 16.30 -9.95
N THR A 57 0.66 15.36 -9.96
CA THR A 57 1.60 15.11 -8.86
C THR A 57 2.53 16.27 -8.53
N ASN A 58 2.61 17.29 -9.38
CA ASN A 58 3.40 18.51 -9.18
C ASN A 58 2.55 19.73 -8.76
N SER A 59 1.23 19.55 -8.56
CA SER A 59 0.33 20.64 -8.23
C SER A 59 -0.35 20.43 -6.87
N ILE A 60 -0.18 21.40 -5.98
CA ILE A 60 -0.85 21.45 -4.66
C ILE A 60 -2.39 21.41 -4.80
N ARG A 61 -2.92 21.91 -5.90
CA ARG A 61 -4.37 21.91 -6.18
C ARG A 61 -4.94 20.49 -6.26
N SER A 62 -4.14 19.52 -6.65
CA SER A 62 -4.56 18.11 -6.69
C SER A 62 -5.01 17.61 -5.33
N ASP A 63 -4.35 18.03 -4.24
CA ASP A 63 -4.74 17.64 -2.89
C ASP A 63 -6.15 18.14 -2.52
N SER A 64 -6.53 19.33 -3.02
CA SER A 64 -7.86 19.87 -2.79
C SER A 64 -8.94 19.06 -3.52
N LEU A 65 -8.67 18.63 -4.74
CA LEU A 65 -9.56 17.76 -5.51
C LEU A 65 -9.68 16.38 -4.88
N THR A 66 -8.55 15.80 -4.50
CA THR A 66 -8.53 14.50 -3.79
C THR A 66 -9.33 14.57 -2.48
N LEU A 67 -9.20 15.66 -1.70
CA LEU A 67 -9.98 15.85 -0.48
C LEU A 67 -11.47 15.97 -0.76
N ASP A 68 -11.87 16.67 -1.82
CA ASP A 68 -13.26 16.79 -2.22
C ASP A 68 -13.86 15.42 -2.59
N ILE A 69 -13.11 14.60 -3.31
CA ILE A 69 -13.53 13.22 -3.62
C ILE A 69 -13.65 12.39 -2.35
N LEU A 70 -12.65 12.45 -1.45
CA LEU A 70 -12.69 11.72 -0.17
C LEU A 70 -13.90 12.12 0.69
N ASP A 71 -14.22 13.41 0.74
CA ASP A 71 -15.38 13.93 1.48
C ASP A 71 -16.70 13.38 0.91
N LYS A 72 -16.80 13.28 -0.42
CA LYS A 72 -17.96 12.67 -1.08
C LYS A 72 -18.02 11.17 -0.83
N LEU A 73 -16.90 10.45 -0.92
CA LEU A 73 -16.81 9.03 -0.60
C LEU A 73 -17.23 8.75 0.84
N ALA A 74 -16.92 9.63 1.79
CA ALA A 74 -17.35 9.50 3.18
C ALA A 74 -18.88 9.52 3.35
N SER A 75 -19.63 10.00 2.36
CA SER A 75 -21.10 9.99 2.35
C SER A 75 -21.71 8.64 1.91
N PHE A 76 -20.89 7.70 1.45
CA PHE A 76 -21.26 6.34 1.07
C PHE A 76 -20.88 5.35 2.17
N ASN A 77 -21.54 4.20 2.18
CA ASN A 77 -21.21 3.10 3.11
C ASN A 77 -20.12 2.19 2.52
N ILE A 78 -18.92 2.74 2.32
CA ILE A 78 -17.82 2.02 1.70
C ILE A 78 -17.30 0.91 2.64
N LYS A 79 -17.28 -0.32 2.14
CA LYS A 79 -16.79 -1.51 2.86
C LYS A 79 -15.31 -1.79 2.58
N GLY A 80 -14.83 -1.34 1.43
CA GLY A 80 -13.46 -1.56 0.96
C GLY A 80 -12.44 -0.57 1.50
N HIS A 81 -11.21 -0.70 1.03
CA HIS A 81 -10.10 0.15 1.42
C HIS A 81 -9.95 1.34 0.47
N VAL A 82 -9.92 2.56 1.00
CA VAL A 82 -9.67 3.79 0.26
C VAL A 82 -8.20 4.16 0.37
N ILE A 83 -7.52 4.24 -0.78
CA ILE A 83 -6.13 4.65 -0.91
C ILE A 83 -6.11 5.97 -1.66
N ALA A 84 -5.37 6.96 -1.17
CA ALA A 84 -5.30 8.27 -1.81
C ALA A 84 -3.87 8.73 -2.05
N GLU A 85 -3.62 9.33 -3.23
CA GLU A 85 -2.38 10.03 -3.49
C GLU A 85 -2.43 11.44 -2.94
N CYS A 86 -1.34 11.82 -2.24
CA CYS A 86 -1.15 13.13 -1.61
C CYS A 86 0.12 13.78 -2.15
N VAL A 87 0.01 15.00 -2.67
CA VAL A 87 1.16 15.75 -3.20
C VAL A 87 1.97 16.37 -2.05
N GLN A 88 1.30 16.91 -1.02
CA GLN A 88 1.94 17.53 0.13
C GLN A 88 1.78 16.69 1.40
N ASP A 89 2.91 16.39 2.03
CA ASP A 89 2.98 15.54 3.23
C ASP A 89 2.14 16.08 4.40
N GLU A 90 2.05 17.41 4.51
CA GLU A 90 1.24 18.10 5.53
C GLU A 90 -0.27 17.82 5.38
N ASN A 91 -0.74 17.46 4.19
CA ASN A 91 -2.14 17.09 3.95
C ASN A 91 -2.45 15.62 4.29
N ARG A 92 -1.44 14.78 4.51
CA ARG A 92 -1.60 13.35 4.79
C ARG A 92 -2.59 13.06 5.91
N GLN A 93 -2.46 13.77 7.04
CA GLN A 93 -3.34 13.58 8.20
C GLN A 93 -4.78 14.02 7.90
N ARG A 94 -4.98 14.97 7.01
CA ARG A 94 -6.31 15.40 6.57
C ARG A 94 -6.96 14.30 5.73
N PHE A 95 -6.23 13.68 4.82
CA PHE A 95 -6.74 12.58 3.99
C PHE A 95 -7.20 11.39 4.85
N ILE A 96 -6.40 11.01 5.85
CA ILE A 96 -6.78 9.97 6.81
C ILE A 96 -8.07 10.34 7.56
N LYS A 97 -8.18 11.60 8.01
CA LYS A 97 -9.40 12.09 8.69
C LYS A 97 -10.64 12.09 7.78
N HIS A 98 -10.46 12.23 6.47
CA HIS A 98 -11.54 12.19 5.47
C HIS A 98 -11.76 10.77 4.91
N GLY A 99 -11.28 9.72 5.58
CA GLY A 99 -11.63 8.33 5.29
C GLY A 99 -10.63 7.55 4.46
N ALA A 100 -9.47 8.11 4.10
CA ALA A 100 -8.42 7.33 3.46
C ALA A 100 -7.79 6.34 4.46
N ASN A 101 -7.77 5.05 4.12
CA ASN A 101 -7.12 4.01 4.91
C ASN A 101 -5.59 4.04 4.71
N ALA A 102 -5.14 4.40 3.52
CA ALA A 102 -3.73 4.60 3.21
C ALA A 102 -3.52 5.85 2.36
N VAL A 103 -2.42 6.56 2.60
CA VAL A 103 -2.04 7.75 1.84
C VAL A 103 -0.63 7.57 1.30
N ILE A 104 -0.49 7.69 -0.02
CA ILE A 104 0.76 7.51 -0.75
C ILE A 104 1.20 8.87 -1.30
N ARG A 105 2.50 9.12 -1.31
CA ARG A 105 3.10 10.28 -1.97
C ARG A 105 4.04 9.81 -3.08
N PRO A 106 3.58 9.83 -4.34
CA PRO A 106 4.28 9.14 -5.43
C PRO A 106 5.67 9.69 -5.74
N MET A 107 5.89 11.00 -5.58
CA MET A 107 7.15 11.65 -5.97
C MET A 107 8.17 11.83 -4.83
N ARG A 108 7.85 11.44 -3.61
CA ARG A 108 8.75 11.69 -2.46
C ARG A 108 10.02 10.87 -2.50
N ALA A 109 9.91 9.62 -2.91
CA ALA A 109 11.03 8.69 -2.83
C ALA A 109 12.13 8.95 -3.87
N TYR A 110 11.82 9.63 -4.98
CA TYR A 110 12.76 9.78 -6.08
C TYR A 110 14.02 10.61 -5.76
N PRO A 111 13.93 11.81 -5.16
CA PRO A 111 15.13 12.56 -4.76
C PRO A 111 15.98 11.83 -3.71
N GLU A 112 15.34 11.21 -2.72
CA GLU A 112 16.01 10.42 -1.70
C GLU A 112 16.69 9.18 -2.30
N LEU A 113 16.07 8.54 -3.29
CA LEU A 113 16.66 7.43 -4.03
C LEU A 113 17.93 7.86 -4.75
N MET A 114 17.92 9.01 -5.44
CA MET A 114 19.10 9.57 -6.11
C MET A 114 20.24 9.81 -5.13
N VAL A 115 19.96 10.41 -3.98
CA VAL A 115 20.98 10.66 -2.94
C VAL A 115 21.52 9.35 -2.37
N ARG A 116 20.65 8.34 -2.16
CA ARG A 116 21.08 7.02 -1.68
C ARG A 116 21.93 6.29 -2.69
N ALA A 117 21.58 6.31 -3.97
CA ALA A 117 22.37 5.71 -5.04
C ALA A 117 23.77 6.36 -5.15
N MET A 118 23.88 7.68 -4.94
CA MET A 118 25.17 8.37 -4.89
C MET A 118 26.03 7.97 -3.68
N ALA A 119 25.40 7.83 -2.51
CA ALA A 119 26.08 7.52 -1.25
C ALA A 119 26.45 6.02 -1.12
N ALA A 120 25.63 5.14 -1.67
CA ALA A 120 25.76 3.70 -1.61
C ALA A 120 25.29 3.07 -2.95
N PRO A 121 26.17 3.05 -3.97
CA PRO A 121 25.85 2.45 -5.28
C PRO A 121 25.38 1.01 -5.14
N GLY A 122 24.32 0.63 -5.89
CA GLY A 122 23.62 -0.66 -5.79
C GLY A 122 22.34 -0.61 -4.95
N THR A 123 22.15 0.42 -4.13
CA THR A 123 20.89 0.59 -3.38
C THR A 123 19.70 0.80 -4.31
N GLU A 124 19.90 1.49 -5.43
CA GLU A 124 18.89 1.70 -6.47
C GLU A 124 18.36 0.39 -7.02
N VAL A 125 19.23 -0.58 -7.27
CA VAL A 125 18.86 -1.91 -7.81
C VAL A 125 17.97 -2.65 -6.81
N ILE A 126 18.33 -2.62 -5.52
CA ILE A 126 17.53 -3.26 -4.46
C ILE A 126 16.14 -2.61 -4.36
N LEU A 127 16.09 -1.28 -4.44
CA LEU A 127 14.82 -0.55 -4.33
C LEU A 127 13.95 -0.74 -5.58
N GLU A 128 14.55 -0.79 -6.77
CA GLU A 128 13.83 -1.13 -8.01
C GLU A 128 13.24 -2.53 -7.96
N ASP A 129 13.99 -3.51 -7.43
CA ASP A 129 13.50 -4.87 -7.26
C ASP A 129 12.29 -4.94 -6.32
N LEU A 130 12.28 -4.14 -5.24
CA LEU A 130 11.15 -4.05 -4.30
C LEU A 130 9.86 -3.52 -4.93
N PHE A 131 9.96 -2.75 -6.00
CA PHE A 131 8.81 -2.25 -6.78
C PHE A 131 8.48 -3.15 -7.97
N ASN A 132 9.31 -4.13 -8.27
CA ASN A 132 9.07 -5.07 -9.36
C ASN A 132 8.09 -6.15 -8.88
N HIS A 133 7.03 -6.39 -9.65
CA HIS A 133 6.03 -7.42 -9.35
C HIS A 133 6.60 -8.84 -9.26
N GLN A 134 7.69 -9.13 -9.95
CA GLN A 134 8.34 -10.45 -9.99
C GLN A 134 9.50 -10.60 -8.99
N GLY A 135 9.89 -9.51 -8.33
CA GLY A 135 11.02 -9.48 -7.40
C GLY A 135 10.65 -9.84 -5.96
N ALA A 136 11.62 -9.61 -5.06
CA ALA A 136 11.36 -9.68 -3.64
C ALA A 136 10.40 -8.57 -3.22
N HIS A 137 9.34 -8.90 -2.48
CA HIS A 137 8.34 -7.94 -2.08
C HIS A 137 7.96 -8.10 -0.60
N PRO A 138 7.55 -7.00 0.07
CA PRO A 138 7.05 -7.07 1.43
C PRO A 138 5.66 -7.69 1.44
N LYS A 139 5.49 -8.71 2.29
CA LYS A 139 4.19 -9.34 2.56
C LYS A 139 3.86 -9.23 4.04
N ARG A 140 2.62 -8.87 4.34
CA ARG A 140 2.09 -8.82 5.69
C ARG A 140 1.37 -10.15 6.02
N PHE A 141 1.64 -10.67 7.21
CA PHE A 141 0.94 -11.80 7.80
C PHE A 141 0.23 -11.31 9.06
N ASP A 142 -1.10 -11.37 9.08
CA ASP A 142 -1.92 -10.98 10.21
C ASP A 142 -2.00 -12.12 11.22
N LEU A 143 -1.30 -11.97 12.35
CA LEU A 143 -1.21 -12.95 13.43
C LEU A 143 -0.76 -12.26 14.72
N GLU A 144 -1.09 -12.82 15.88
CA GLU A 144 -0.60 -12.34 17.15
C GLU A 144 0.90 -12.61 17.31
N ILE A 145 1.64 -11.58 17.69
CA ILE A 145 3.06 -11.63 18.01
C ILE A 145 3.20 -11.48 19.54
N PRO A 146 3.65 -12.51 20.26
CA PRO A 146 3.89 -12.41 21.70
C PRO A 146 5.06 -11.48 22.00
N VAL A 147 5.13 -11.02 23.24
CA VAL A 147 6.25 -10.21 23.72
C VAL A 147 7.53 -11.05 23.71
N GLN A 148 8.46 -10.68 22.85
CA GLN A 148 9.75 -11.34 22.69
C GLN A 148 10.76 -10.39 22.04
N PRO A 149 12.08 -10.61 22.18
CA PRO A 149 13.09 -9.81 21.50
C PRO A 149 12.98 -9.92 19.97
N TRP A 150 12.96 -8.77 19.27
CA TRP A 150 12.89 -8.74 17.82
C TRP A 150 14.00 -9.54 17.14
N GLY A 151 15.23 -9.42 17.64
CA GLY A 151 16.38 -10.11 17.05
C GLY A 151 16.25 -11.62 17.08
N GLU A 152 15.69 -12.19 18.16
CA GLU A 152 15.45 -13.63 18.28
C GLU A 152 14.35 -14.08 17.31
N LEU A 153 13.25 -13.35 17.24
CA LEU A 153 12.17 -13.60 16.30
C LEU A 153 12.69 -13.55 14.85
N ALA A 154 13.42 -12.49 14.51
CA ALA A 154 13.96 -12.29 13.16
C ALA A 154 14.94 -13.39 12.77
N ALA A 155 15.83 -13.79 13.68
CA ALA A 155 16.78 -14.86 13.43
C ALA A 155 16.08 -16.21 13.19
N ARG A 156 15.07 -16.54 14.02
CA ARG A 156 14.29 -17.78 13.83
C ARG A 156 13.63 -17.84 12.46
N MET A 157 12.96 -16.76 12.05
CA MET A 157 12.28 -16.71 10.77
C MET A 157 13.25 -16.83 9.59
N LEU A 158 14.38 -16.13 9.66
CA LEU A 158 15.39 -16.20 8.64
C LEU A 158 15.99 -17.61 8.52
N LEU A 159 16.32 -18.24 9.65
CA LEU A 159 16.85 -19.61 9.69
C LEU A 159 15.82 -20.65 9.24
N ALA A 160 14.54 -20.39 9.47
CA ALA A 160 13.45 -21.25 9.00
C ALA A 160 13.15 -21.07 7.50
N GLY A 161 13.81 -20.12 6.80
CA GLY A 161 13.60 -19.87 5.38
C GLY A 161 12.26 -19.20 5.04
N LEU A 162 11.61 -18.54 6.02
CA LEU A 162 10.30 -17.92 5.86
C LEU A 162 10.36 -16.53 5.21
N GLY A 163 11.55 -16.01 4.94
CA GLY A 163 11.81 -14.67 4.45
C GLY A 163 12.52 -13.79 5.48
N THR A 164 12.82 -12.55 5.10
CA THR A 164 13.52 -11.61 5.96
C THR A 164 12.52 -10.70 6.67
N PRO A 165 12.42 -10.75 8.02
CA PRO A 165 11.57 -9.83 8.77
C PRO A 165 12.07 -8.40 8.66
N ILE A 166 11.18 -7.49 8.25
CA ILE A 166 11.49 -6.06 8.02
C ILE A 166 10.75 -5.14 8.98
N GLY A 167 9.77 -5.66 9.71
CA GLY A 167 8.99 -4.89 10.69
C GLY A 167 7.75 -5.64 11.15
N TYR A 168 6.98 -4.99 12.02
CA TYR A 168 5.73 -5.56 12.53
C TYR A 168 4.69 -4.47 12.79
N MET A 169 3.42 -4.89 12.87
CA MET A 169 2.30 -4.05 13.28
C MET A 169 2.12 -4.19 14.79
N ASN A 170 2.30 -3.10 15.54
CA ASN A 170 2.12 -3.14 16.98
C ASN A 170 0.63 -3.15 17.39
N ALA A 171 0.34 -3.33 18.68
CA ALA A 171 -1.03 -3.33 19.22
C ALA A 171 -1.80 -2.02 18.98
N LYS A 172 -1.11 -0.90 18.72
CA LYS A 172 -1.71 0.40 18.37
C LYS A 172 -1.95 0.57 16.86
N GLN A 173 -1.81 -0.49 16.08
CA GLN A 173 -1.94 -0.48 14.62
C GLN A 173 -0.94 0.47 13.93
N THR A 174 0.26 0.60 14.49
CA THR A 174 1.36 1.36 13.91
C THR A 174 2.45 0.40 13.44
N VAL A 175 2.96 0.64 12.24
CA VAL A 175 4.07 -0.14 11.70
C VAL A 175 5.38 0.29 12.37
N VAL A 176 6.09 -0.68 12.93
CA VAL A 176 7.45 -0.52 13.46
C VAL A 176 8.41 -1.16 12.46
N THR A 177 9.20 -0.34 11.78
CA THR A 177 10.14 -0.80 10.74
C THR A 177 11.53 -1.00 11.31
N ASN A 178 12.16 -2.12 10.96
CA ASN A 178 13.54 -2.46 11.33
C ASN A 178 13.87 -2.15 12.82
N PRO A 179 13.15 -2.76 13.78
CA PRO A 179 13.44 -2.54 15.20
C PRO A 179 14.85 -3.01 15.58
N ASP A 180 15.40 -2.44 16.65
CA ASP A 180 16.64 -2.93 17.23
C ASP A 180 16.49 -4.36 17.76
N ALA A 181 17.56 -5.14 17.77
CA ALA A 181 17.52 -6.55 18.15
C ALA A 181 16.92 -6.80 19.55
N GLY A 182 17.17 -5.91 20.51
CA GLY A 182 16.64 -5.99 21.89
C GLY A 182 15.21 -5.44 22.04
N HIS A 183 14.63 -4.88 20.99
CA HIS A 183 13.28 -4.33 21.02
C HIS A 183 12.25 -5.42 21.31
N GLN A 184 11.39 -5.19 22.29
CA GLN A 184 10.33 -6.14 22.64
C GLN A 184 9.16 -5.98 21.69
N THR A 185 8.82 -7.05 20.99
CA THR A 185 7.65 -7.09 20.11
C THR A 185 6.37 -7.30 20.91
N ASP A 186 5.28 -6.71 20.46
CA ASP A 186 3.91 -6.94 20.92
C ASP A 186 3.00 -6.44 19.80
N GLY A 187 2.36 -7.33 19.06
CA GLY A 187 1.67 -6.89 17.86
C GLY A 187 0.70 -7.88 17.24
N THR A 188 0.12 -7.43 16.11
CA THR A 188 -0.97 -8.12 15.41
C THR A 188 -0.63 -8.45 13.95
N GLY A 189 0.62 -8.30 13.54
CA GLY A 189 1.05 -8.66 12.20
C GLY A 189 2.53 -8.46 12.00
N ILE A 190 3.13 -9.29 11.14
CA ILE A 190 4.54 -9.21 10.77
C ILE A 190 4.69 -8.94 9.28
N PHE A 191 5.70 -8.16 8.93
CA PHE A 191 6.07 -7.90 7.55
C PHE A 191 7.36 -8.65 7.22
N LEU A 192 7.28 -9.52 6.23
CA LEU A 192 8.41 -10.29 5.71
C LEU A 192 8.72 -9.85 4.28
N MET A 193 10.00 -9.72 3.96
CA MET A 193 10.45 -9.70 2.60
C MET A 193 10.47 -11.14 2.09
N VAL A 194 9.67 -11.43 1.09
CA VAL A 194 9.50 -12.77 0.51
C VAL A 194 9.75 -12.74 -0.99
N ASN A 195 10.19 -13.84 -1.55
CA ASN A 195 10.24 -14.01 -3.00
C ASN A 195 8.93 -14.65 -3.47
N GLN A 196 8.47 -14.29 -4.65
CA GLN A 196 7.20 -14.75 -5.20
C GLN A 196 7.08 -16.28 -5.26
N ASP A 197 8.17 -16.97 -5.59
CA ASP A 197 8.20 -18.41 -5.71
C ASP A 197 8.25 -19.17 -4.37
N THR A 198 8.52 -18.47 -3.27
CA THR A 198 8.75 -19.06 -1.94
C THR A 198 8.00 -18.33 -0.83
N VAL A 199 6.76 -17.93 -1.11
CA VAL A 199 5.90 -17.29 -0.11
C VAL A 199 5.46 -18.31 0.93
N PRO A 200 5.80 -18.15 2.23
CA PRO A 200 5.38 -19.06 3.26
C PRO A 200 3.87 -18.99 3.50
N SER A 201 3.31 -20.06 4.03
CA SER A 201 1.93 -20.07 4.52
C SER A 201 1.83 -19.33 5.86
N ILE A 202 0.62 -18.85 6.19
CA ILE A 202 0.38 -18.18 7.47
C ILE A 202 0.63 -19.12 8.66
N GLU A 203 0.35 -20.41 8.51
CA GLU A 203 0.55 -21.43 9.52
C GLU A 203 2.03 -21.67 9.81
N GLU A 204 2.89 -21.60 8.80
CA GLU A 204 4.35 -21.71 8.96
C GLU A 204 4.90 -20.51 9.72
N VAL A 205 4.49 -19.32 9.34
CA VAL A 205 4.87 -18.07 10.02
C VAL A 205 4.37 -18.07 11.46
N GLN A 206 3.12 -18.44 11.71
CA GLN A 206 2.53 -18.49 13.05
C GLN A 206 3.26 -19.48 13.97
N ARG A 207 3.58 -20.66 13.48
CA ARG A 207 4.36 -21.65 14.25
C ARG A 207 5.73 -21.10 14.66
N CYS A 208 6.41 -20.40 13.76
CA CYS A 208 7.70 -19.80 14.05
C CYS A 208 7.60 -18.66 15.07
N VAL A 209 6.56 -17.81 14.99
CA VAL A 209 6.30 -16.71 15.93
C VAL A 209 6.03 -17.21 17.34
N GLN A 210 5.35 -18.35 17.48
CA GLN A 210 4.93 -18.92 18.78
C GLN A 210 6.00 -19.77 19.48
N GLN A 211 7.12 -20.05 18.83
CA GLN A 211 8.26 -20.73 19.44
C GLN A 211 9.07 -19.73 20.31
N VAL A 212 8.56 -19.41 21.47
CA VAL A 212 9.25 -18.55 22.47
C VAL A 212 10.08 -19.40 23.41
#